data_31ff4774066511c08619e79257271079
#
_entry.id   31ff4774066511c08619e79257271079
#
_cell.length_a   1.000
_cell.length_b   1.000
_cell.length_c   1.000
_cell.angle_alpha   90.00
_cell.angle_beta   90.00
_cell.angle_gamma   90.00
#
_symmetry.space_group_name_H-M   'P 1'
#
loop_
_entity.id
_entity.type
_entity.pdbx_description
1 polymer ?
#
loop_
_entity_poly.entity_id
_entity_poly.type
_entity_poly.pdbx_seq_one_letter_code
_entity_poly.pdbx_strand_id
1 'polypeptide(L)'
;MREPALSGQYQYEGFIMPVRHFAAVATLLGALALPAWAQPTFSGYLCCNLRTDGSWASDSNYAESGKRIIPVGTPVKVTGYGRYRVHIEVNGGKQAIGNDYSRDIDLGAFAQRWVVQEDPAAKLASFPPKIQAAIKEARVTKGMTREQVAMAVGWPISSENPKLDAEMWRMWISSFAEYQILFDKAGKVREIVTDPQTKNLVVMD
;
A
#
# COMPACT_ATOMS: atom_id res chain seq x y z
N MET A 1 79.54 -51.13 -8.04
CA MET A 1 80.42 -50.98 -9.23
C MET A 1 79.86 -49.92 -10.14
N ARG A 2 80.56 -48.82 -10.26
CA ARG A 2 80.73 -47.84 -11.36
C ARG A 2 79.52 -47.57 -12.29
N GLU A 3 79.02 -46.33 -12.23
CA GLU A 3 78.46 -45.57 -13.35
C GLU A 3 79.39 -45.56 -14.60
N PRO A 4 78.81 -45.16 -15.73
CA PRO A 4 79.23 -43.86 -16.21
C PRO A 4 78.07 -42.98 -16.76
N ALA A 5 78.37 -41.68 -16.62
CA ALA A 5 77.63 -40.56 -17.18
C ALA A 5 77.67 -40.53 -18.73
N LEU A 6 76.57 -40.00 -19.33
CA LEU A 6 76.59 -39.43 -20.64
C LEU A 6 75.89 -38.07 -20.64
N SER A 7 76.70 -37.05 -20.88
CA SER A 7 76.33 -35.66 -21.13
C SER A 7 75.71 -35.54 -22.54
N GLY A 8 74.55 -35.04 -22.62
CA GLY A 8 73.90 -34.61 -23.84
C GLY A 8 73.63 -33.11 -23.79
N GLN A 9 74.43 -32.31 -24.46
CA GLN A 9 74.19 -30.89 -24.71
C GLN A 9 73.07 -30.77 -25.75
N TYR A 10 71.96 -30.16 -25.38
CA TYR A 10 70.95 -29.71 -26.31
C TYR A 10 71.12 -28.21 -26.58
N GLN A 11 71.44 -27.89 -27.83
CA GLN A 11 71.44 -26.54 -28.37
C GLN A 11 70.00 -26.07 -28.51
N TYR A 12 69.68 -24.94 -27.84
CA TYR A 12 68.41 -24.23 -28.05
C TYR A 12 68.57 -23.28 -29.23
N GLU A 13 68.02 -23.68 -30.39
CA GLU A 13 67.78 -22.73 -31.48
C GLU A 13 66.64 -21.76 -31.06
N GLY A 14 66.99 -20.46 -31.04
CA GLY A 14 66.06 -19.41 -30.73
C GLY A 14 64.97 -19.22 -31.78
N PHE A 15 63.76 -19.58 -31.45
CA PHE A 15 62.57 -19.30 -32.27
C PHE A 15 62.02 -17.89 -31.88
N ILE A 16 62.34 -16.90 -32.76
CA ILE A 16 61.81 -15.53 -32.61
C ILE A 16 60.37 -15.55 -33.14
N MET A 17 59.39 -15.53 -32.22
CA MET A 17 57.99 -15.31 -32.58
C MET A 17 57.73 -13.82 -32.78
N PRO A 18 56.98 -13.41 -33.81
CA PRO A 18 56.64 -12.04 -34.03
C PRO A 18 55.56 -11.60 -32.98
N VAL A 19 55.83 -10.51 -32.28
CA VAL A 19 54.89 -9.85 -31.35
C VAL A 19 53.71 -9.34 -32.16
N ARG A 20 52.60 -10.07 -32.09
CA ARG A 20 51.31 -9.56 -32.57
C ARG A 20 50.72 -8.60 -31.51
N HIS A 21 50.63 -7.35 -31.89
CA HIS A 21 49.95 -6.34 -31.10
C HIS A 21 48.45 -6.66 -31.06
N PHE A 22 47.95 -7.21 -29.95
CA PHE A 22 46.54 -7.27 -29.69
C PHE A 22 46.09 -5.89 -29.23
N ALA A 23 45.40 -5.14 -30.11
CA ALA A 23 44.67 -3.95 -29.72
C ALA A 23 43.52 -4.39 -28.82
N ALA A 24 43.63 -4.10 -27.53
CA ALA A 24 42.55 -4.29 -26.57
C ALA A 24 41.45 -3.29 -26.90
N VAL A 25 40.38 -3.76 -27.54
CA VAL A 25 39.12 -3.00 -27.66
C VAL A 25 38.45 -3.03 -26.28
N ALA A 26 38.61 -1.96 -25.50
CA ALA A 26 37.88 -1.75 -24.27
C ALA A 26 36.42 -1.41 -24.64
N THR A 27 35.54 -2.41 -24.63
CA THR A 27 34.10 -2.22 -24.72
C THR A 27 33.64 -1.57 -23.46
N LEU A 28 33.41 -0.26 -23.46
CA LEU A 28 32.69 0.46 -22.44
C LEU A 28 31.24 -0.06 -22.44
N LEU A 29 30.92 -1.01 -21.54
CA LEU A 29 29.56 -1.34 -21.13
C LEU A 29 29.01 -0.15 -20.35
N GLY A 30 28.43 0.82 -21.05
CA GLY A 30 27.61 1.84 -20.44
C GLY A 30 26.43 1.15 -19.76
N ALA A 31 26.44 1.07 -18.44
CA ALA A 31 25.29 0.68 -17.65
C ALA A 31 24.17 1.71 -17.94
N LEU A 32 23.23 1.34 -18.81
CA LEU A 32 21.97 2.06 -18.96
C LEU A 32 21.23 1.91 -17.63
N ALA A 33 21.42 2.89 -16.74
CA ALA A 33 20.58 3.04 -15.57
C ALA A 33 19.14 3.25 -16.10
N LEU A 34 18.32 2.21 -16.02
CA LEU A 34 16.89 2.33 -16.29
C LEU A 34 16.34 3.40 -15.32
N PRO A 35 15.58 4.38 -15.82
CA PRO A 35 14.99 5.36 -14.94
C PRO A 35 14.13 4.62 -13.89
N ALA A 36 14.43 4.80 -12.62
CA ALA A 36 13.54 4.38 -11.55
C ALA A 36 12.19 5.06 -11.83
N TRP A 37 11.18 4.28 -12.14
CA TRP A 37 9.83 4.79 -12.42
C TRP A 37 9.33 5.44 -11.13
N ALA A 38 9.45 6.76 -11.05
CA ALA A 38 8.87 7.51 -9.95
C ALA A 38 7.36 7.25 -9.96
N GLN A 39 6.83 6.80 -8.84
CA GLN A 39 5.39 6.58 -8.73
C GLN A 39 4.65 7.90 -9.00
N PRO A 40 3.59 7.88 -9.84
CA PRO A 40 2.97 9.10 -10.31
C PRO A 40 2.25 9.84 -9.19
N THR A 41 2.43 11.15 -9.14
CA THR A 41 1.58 12.05 -8.35
C THR A 41 0.29 12.31 -9.13
N PHE A 42 -0.84 12.42 -8.43
CA PHE A 42 -2.14 12.63 -9.06
C PHE A 42 -3.11 13.31 -8.09
N SER A 43 -4.19 13.86 -8.63
CA SER A 43 -5.30 14.42 -7.86
C SER A 43 -6.53 13.52 -8.00
N GLY A 44 -7.39 13.57 -6.99
CA GLY A 44 -8.63 12.81 -6.94
C GLY A 44 -9.41 13.14 -5.67
N TYR A 45 -10.13 12.18 -5.16
CA TYR A 45 -10.99 12.30 -3.99
C TYR A 45 -10.70 11.19 -3.00
N LEU A 46 -10.85 11.45 -1.71
CA LEU A 46 -10.81 10.35 -0.73
C LEU A 46 -11.94 9.36 -1.01
N CYS A 47 -11.58 8.07 -1.15
CA CYS A 47 -12.57 6.99 -1.31
C CYS A 47 -13.48 6.85 -0.10
N CYS A 48 -12.94 7.22 1.03
CA CYS A 48 -13.34 6.73 2.34
C CYS A 48 -13.12 7.83 3.38
N ASN A 49 -13.84 7.77 4.50
CA ASN A 49 -13.52 8.60 5.64
C ASN A 49 -12.11 8.26 6.15
N LEU A 50 -11.28 9.27 6.33
CA LEU A 50 -9.90 9.13 6.81
C LEU A 50 -9.78 9.75 8.20
N ARG A 51 -9.39 8.95 9.18
CA ARG A 51 -9.13 9.42 10.54
C ARG A 51 -7.68 9.82 10.71
N THR A 52 -7.46 11.04 11.14
CA THR A 52 -6.12 11.64 11.25
C THR A 52 -5.93 12.31 12.61
N ASP A 53 -4.68 12.34 13.09
CA ASP A 53 -4.24 13.15 14.22
C ASP A 53 -3.82 14.58 13.81
N GLY A 54 -3.93 14.91 12.53
CA GLY A 54 -3.65 16.24 11.98
C GLY A 54 -2.55 16.25 10.91
N SER A 55 -1.52 15.42 11.03
CA SER A 55 -0.43 15.32 10.06
C SER A 55 -0.29 13.92 9.45
N TRP A 56 -0.89 12.93 10.10
CA TRP A 56 -0.73 11.53 9.75
C TRP A 56 -2.01 10.72 9.97
N ALA A 57 -2.21 9.71 9.13
CA ALA A 57 -3.26 8.71 9.25
C ALA A 57 -2.66 7.32 9.04
N SER A 58 -3.07 6.33 9.83
CA SER A 58 -2.72 4.93 9.61
C SER A 58 -3.66 4.27 8.59
N ASP A 59 -3.19 3.27 7.87
CA ASP A 59 -4.02 2.41 7.02
C ASP A 59 -5.05 1.58 7.80
N SER A 60 -4.81 1.32 9.09
CA SER A 60 -5.80 0.72 9.98
C SER A 60 -6.98 1.64 10.31
N ASN A 61 -6.84 2.94 10.03
CA ASN A 61 -7.88 3.95 10.20
C ASN A 61 -8.57 3.93 11.57
N TYR A 62 -7.78 3.76 12.64
CA TYR A 62 -8.23 3.59 14.02
C TYR A 62 -9.30 4.60 14.44
N ALA A 63 -10.36 4.09 15.07
CA ALA A 63 -11.48 4.89 15.58
C ALA A 63 -11.24 5.46 16.99
N GLU A 64 -9.98 5.60 17.41
CA GLU A 64 -9.58 6.17 18.69
C GLU A 64 -10.14 7.57 18.91
N SER A 65 -10.39 7.92 20.16
CA SER A 65 -10.82 9.28 20.54
C SER A 65 -9.75 10.32 20.18
N GLY A 66 -10.18 11.54 19.87
CA GLY A 66 -9.29 12.66 19.53
C GLY A 66 -8.87 12.72 18.05
N LYS A 67 -9.12 11.69 17.26
CA LYS A 67 -8.88 11.76 15.81
C LYS A 67 -9.98 12.54 15.11
N ARG A 68 -9.55 13.36 14.15
CA ARG A 68 -10.45 14.10 13.25
C ARG A 68 -10.75 13.23 12.02
N ILE A 69 -11.98 13.31 11.54
CA ILE A 69 -12.39 12.66 10.28
C ILE A 69 -12.26 13.65 9.14
N ILE A 70 -11.56 13.25 8.08
CA ILE A 70 -11.63 13.88 6.76
C ILE A 70 -12.65 13.06 5.96
N PRO A 71 -13.77 13.68 5.53
CA PRO A 71 -14.86 12.94 4.91
C PRO A 71 -14.49 12.30 3.58
N VAL A 72 -15.14 11.18 3.28
CA VAL A 72 -15.21 10.61 1.92
C VAL A 72 -15.62 11.68 0.92
N GLY A 73 -15.02 11.66 -0.30
CA GLY A 73 -15.29 12.66 -1.33
C GLY A 73 -14.51 13.98 -1.17
N THR A 74 -13.70 14.14 -0.11
CA THR A 74 -12.85 15.32 0.02
C THR A 74 -11.80 15.32 -1.10
N PRO A 75 -11.65 16.43 -1.87
CA PRO A 75 -10.60 16.55 -2.86
C PRO A 75 -9.21 16.43 -2.23
N VAL A 76 -8.33 15.68 -2.87
CA VAL A 76 -6.98 15.38 -2.37
C VAL A 76 -5.99 15.26 -3.51
N LYS A 77 -4.73 15.62 -3.24
CA LYS A 77 -3.62 15.45 -4.18
C LYS A 77 -2.57 14.55 -3.57
N VAL A 78 -2.19 13.47 -4.26
CA VAL A 78 -1.00 12.68 -3.94
C VAL A 78 0.21 13.47 -4.41
N THR A 79 1.08 13.86 -3.48
CA THR A 79 2.22 14.75 -3.74
C THR A 79 3.56 14.04 -3.75
N GLY A 80 3.61 12.77 -3.30
CA GLY A 80 4.83 11.98 -3.28
C GLY A 80 4.71 10.74 -2.43
N TYR A 81 5.82 10.03 -2.32
CA TYR A 81 5.90 8.73 -1.64
C TYR A 81 7.15 8.69 -0.75
N GLY A 82 7.01 8.13 0.44
CA GLY A 82 8.10 7.80 1.35
C GLY A 82 8.29 6.29 1.46
N ARG A 83 9.09 5.84 2.43
CA ARG A 83 9.38 4.40 2.60
C ARG A 83 8.10 3.55 2.77
N TYR A 84 7.16 4.02 3.60
CA TYR A 84 5.87 3.38 3.87
C TYR A 84 4.78 4.46 3.99
N ARG A 85 4.85 5.50 3.15
CA ARG A 85 3.99 6.68 3.25
C ARG A 85 3.56 7.14 1.88
N VAL A 86 2.29 7.47 1.77
CA VAL A 86 1.75 8.26 0.68
C VAL A 86 1.55 9.68 1.20
N HIS A 87 2.29 10.63 0.66
CA HIS A 87 2.15 12.04 1.01
C HIS A 87 0.99 12.64 0.25
N ILE A 88 0.10 13.32 0.95
CA ILE A 88 -1.08 13.96 0.38
C ILE A 88 -1.19 15.42 0.81
N GLU A 89 -1.88 16.18 -0.02
CA GLU A 89 -2.36 17.51 0.32
C GLU A 89 -3.89 17.47 0.31
N VAL A 90 -4.51 17.91 1.41
CA VAL A 90 -5.95 17.91 1.62
C VAL A 90 -6.34 19.14 2.43
N ASN A 91 -7.37 19.88 1.99
CA ASN A 91 -7.82 21.12 2.62
C ASN A 91 -6.68 22.13 2.86
N GLY A 92 -5.71 22.23 1.91
CA GLY A 92 -4.54 23.11 2.01
C GLY A 92 -3.47 22.66 3.01
N GLY A 93 -3.63 21.52 3.66
CA GLY A 93 -2.69 20.96 4.63
C GLY A 93 -1.95 19.73 4.08
N LYS A 94 -0.68 19.58 4.45
CA LYS A 94 0.11 18.38 4.12
C LYS A 94 -0.14 17.29 5.16
N GLN A 95 -0.36 16.08 4.69
CA GLN A 95 -0.53 14.88 5.52
C GLN A 95 0.15 13.67 4.88
N ALA A 96 0.22 12.58 5.62
CA ALA A 96 0.66 11.28 5.10
C ALA A 96 -0.32 10.18 5.51
N ILE A 97 -0.56 9.24 4.58
CA ILE A 97 -1.24 7.98 4.87
C ILE A 97 -0.17 6.90 4.99
N GLY A 98 -0.10 6.26 6.16
CA GLY A 98 0.85 5.17 6.42
C GLY A 98 0.38 3.86 5.83
N ASN A 99 1.26 3.19 5.07
CA ASN A 99 1.12 1.79 4.68
C ASN A 99 1.85 0.92 5.73
N ASP A 100 1.32 0.89 6.96
CA ASP A 100 2.01 0.25 8.09
C ASP A 100 1.69 -1.24 8.20
N TYR A 101 0.46 -1.63 7.85
CA TYR A 101 -0.07 -2.98 7.99
C TYR A 101 -0.50 -3.61 6.65
N SER A 102 -0.36 -2.89 5.53
CA SER A 102 -0.70 -3.36 4.18
C SER A 102 0.53 -3.34 3.25
N ARG A 103 1.70 -3.73 3.76
CA ARG A 103 3.00 -3.61 3.08
C ARG A 103 3.20 -4.56 1.91
N ASP A 104 2.34 -5.53 1.75
CA ASP A 104 2.22 -6.40 0.58
C ASP A 104 1.67 -5.68 -0.65
N ILE A 105 1.07 -4.49 -0.45
CA ILE A 105 0.56 -3.64 -1.52
C ILE A 105 1.63 -2.59 -1.85
N ASP A 106 2.01 -2.47 -3.13
CA ASP A 106 2.89 -1.39 -3.53
C ASP A 106 2.27 -0.02 -3.26
N LEU A 107 3.12 1.01 -3.04
CA LEU A 107 2.63 2.32 -2.61
C LEU A 107 1.75 3.03 -3.65
N GLY A 108 1.92 2.76 -4.94
CA GLY A 108 1.07 3.32 -5.99
C GLY A 108 -0.33 2.73 -5.94
N ALA A 109 -0.45 1.41 -5.86
CA ALA A 109 -1.72 0.71 -5.68
C ALA A 109 -2.37 1.07 -4.33
N PHE A 110 -1.56 1.21 -3.28
CA PHE A 110 -2.03 1.66 -1.98
C PHE A 110 -2.59 3.09 -2.05
N ALA A 111 -1.92 4.02 -2.73
CA ALA A 111 -2.42 5.37 -2.94
C ALA A 111 -3.77 5.37 -3.68
N GLN A 112 -3.91 4.56 -4.75
CA GLN A 112 -5.16 4.42 -5.52
C GLN A 112 -6.29 3.77 -4.71
N ARG A 113 -5.97 3.00 -3.68
CA ARG A 113 -6.98 2.46 -2.76
C ARG A 113 -7.61 3.56 -1.90
N TRP A 114 -6.87 4.60 -1.55
CA TRP A 114 -7.34 5.72 -0.72
C TRP A 114 -7.80 6.93 -1.53
N VAL A 115 -7.22 7.13 -2.71
CA VAL A 115 -7.49 8.30 -3.56
C VAL A 115 -8.03 7.82 -4.92
N VAL A 116 -9.30 8.05 -5.15
CA VAL A 116 -10.03 7.64 -6.36
C VAL A 116 -10.16 8.81 -7.34
N GLN A 117 -10.25 8.51 -8.64
CA GLN A 117 -10.34 9.53 -9.68
C GLN A 117 -11.75 10.12 -9.80
N GLU A 118 -12.77 9.29 -9.57
CA GLU A 118 -14.17 9.71 -9.63
C GLU A 118 -14.62 10.25 -8.27
N ASP A 119 -15.37 11.36 -8.30
CA ASP A 119 -15.99 11.91 -7.10
C ASP A 119 -17.04 10.93 -6.57
N PRO A 120 -16.89 10.38 -5.36
CA PRO A 120 -17.83 9.46 -4.79
C PRO A 120 -19.17 10.11 -4.35
N ALA A 121 -19.31 11.43 -4.42
CA ALA A 121 -20.48 12.15 -3.94
C ALA A 121 -21.79 11.71 -4.63
N ALA A 122 -21.76 11.53 -5.95
CA ALA A 122 -22.96 11.07 -6.69
C ALA A 122 -23.36 9.65 -6.29
N LYS A 123 -22.37 8.77 -6.12
CA LYS A 123 -22.61 7.40 -5.66
C LYS A 123 -23.12 7.37 -4.23
N LEU A 124 -22.53 8.16 -3.35
CA LEU A 124 -22.98 8.30 -1.94
C LEU A 124 -24.43 8.78 -1.90
N ALA A 125 -24.81 9.78 -2.72
CA ALA A 125 -26.17 10.30 -2.77
C ALA A 125 -27.20 9.27 -3.27
N SER A 126 -26.78 8.25 -4.02
CA SER A 126 -27.67 7.19 -4.52
C SER A 126 -27.99 6.10 -3.49
N PHE A 127 -27.29 6.07 -2.36
CA PHE A 127 -27.51 5.04 -1.33
C PHE A 127 -28.78 5.31 -0.50
N PRO A 128 -29.38 4.28 0.13
CA PRO A 128 -30.47 4.48 1.08
C PRO A 128 -30.08 5.45 2.21
N PRO A 129 -31.00 6.28 2.72
CA PRO A 129 -30.69 7.30 3.74
C PRO A 129 -29.97 6.78 4.96
N LYS A 130 -30.31 5.59 5.46
CA LYS A 130 -29.64 4.94 6.59
C LYS A 130 -28.15 4.67 6.29
N ILE A 131 -27.84 4.21 5.08
CA ILE A 131 -26.47 3.93 4.64
C ILE A 131 -25.67 5.24 4.53
N GLN A 132 -26.27 6.28 3.94
CA GLN A 132 -25.66 7.61 3.84
C GLN A 132 -25.32 8.16 5.24
N ALA A 133 -26.26 8.07 6.19
CA ALA A 133 -26.07 8.51 7.58
C ALA A 133 -24.93 7.75 8.25
N ALA A 134 -24.88 6.42 8.10
CA ALA A 134 -23.81 5.59 8.67
C ALA A 134 -22.43 5.95 8.09
N ILE A 135 -22.33 6.17 6.77
CA ILE A 135 -21.07 6.60 6.14
C ILE A 135 -20.67 7.99 6.68
N LYS A 136 -21.59 8.93 6.76
CA LYS A 136 -21.34 10.29 7.27
C LYS A 136 -20.82 10.27 8.73
N GLU A 137 -21.32 9.36 9.55
CA GLU A 137 -20.90 9.19 10.93
C GLU A 137 -19.67 8.28 11.10
N ALA A 138 -19.11 7.80 10.00
CA ALA A 138 -17.99 6.85 9.99
C ALA A 138 -18.28 5.58 10.83
N ARG A 139 -19.49 5.04 10.66
CA ARG A 139 -20.02 3.84 11.33
C ARG A 139 -20.49 2.80 10.32
N VAL A 140 -20.55 1.56 10.77
CA VAL A 140 -21.06 0.43 9.98
C VAL A 140 -22.49 0.10 10.40
N THR A 141 -23.35 -0.25 9.42
CA THR A 141 -24.69 -0.76 9.70
C THR A 141 -24.98 -2.02 8.87
N LYS A 142 -25.91 -2.85 9.33
CA LYS A 142 -26.35 -4.05 8.59
C LYS A 142 -26.89 -3.67 7.21
N GLY A 143 -26.63 -4.53 6.23
CA GLY A 143 -27.04 -4.32 4.84
C GLY A 143 -26.06 -3.51 3.98
N MET A 144 -25.01 -2.90 4.56
CA MET A 144 -23.94 -2.27 3.78
C MET A 144 -23.20 -3.28 2.92
N THR A 145 -22.84 -2.89 1.70
CA THR A 145 -21.87 -3.63 0.89
C THR A 145 -20.46 -3.40 1.41
N ARG A 146 -19.48 -4.22 0.97
CA ARG A 146 -18.05 -4.04 1.31
C ARG A 146 -17.54 -2.64 0.94
N GLU A 147 -17.93 -2.14 -0.21
CA GLU A 147 -17.57 -0.78 -0.64
C GLU A 147 -18.14 0.29 0.29
N GLN A 148 -19.41 0.16 0.68
CA GLN A 148 -20.05 1.10 1.62
C GLN A 148 -19.39 1.06 3.00
N VAL A 149 -18.96 -0.13 3.45
CA VAL A 149 -18.14 -0.27 4.66
C VAL A 149 -16.79 0.45 4.50
N ALA A 150 -16.11 0.25 3.38
CA ALA A 150 -14.85 0.94 3.12
C ALA A 150 -15.04 2.46 3.08
N MET A 151 -16.10 2.96 2.44
CA MET A 151 -16.43 4.40 2.44
C MET A 151 -16.63 4.93 3.88
N ALA A 152 -17.24 4.15 4.75
CA ALA A 152 -17.54 4.54 6.12
C ALA A 152 -16.30 4.52 7.03
N VAL A 153 -15.55 3.42 7.05
CA VAL A 153 -14.51 3.16 8.05
C VAL A 153 -13.12 2.88 7.47
N GLY A 154 -12.95 2.97 6.17
CA GLY A 154 -11.71 2.64 5.47
C GLY A 154 -11.60 1.18 5.06
N TRP A 155 -10.59 0.87 4.26
CA TRP A 155 -10.30 -0.50 3.85
C TRP A 155 -9.68 -1.30 5.00
N PRO A 156 -9.95 -2.61 5.09
CA PRO A 156 -9.27 -3.46 6.04
C PRO A 156 -7.78 -3.58 5.68
N ILE A 157 -6.92 -3.71 6.67
CA ILE A 157 -5.49 -3.92 6.47
C ILE A 157 -5.26 -5.29 5.82
N SER A 158 -4.37 -5.34 4.81
CA SER A 158 -4.18 -6.56 4.01
C SER A 158 -3.44 -7.67 4.76
N SER A 159 -2.58 -7.33 5.71
CA SER A 159 -1.89 -8.33 6.55
C SER A 159 -2.84 -9.30 7.27
N GLU A 160 -4.06 -8.86 7.57
CA GLU A 160 -5.08 -9.69 8.25
C GLU A 160 -6.28 -10.00 7.37
N ASN A 161 -6.42 -9.27 6.28
CA ASN A 161 -7.52 -9.42 5.33
C ASN A 161 -6.97 -9.55 3.89
N PRO A 162 -6.29 -10.67 3.57
CA PRO A 162 -5.62 -10.84 2.28
C PRO A 162 -6.61 -10.92 1.10
N LYS A 163 -7.88 -11.18 1.38
CA LYS A 163 -8.96 -11.25 0.39
C LYS A 163 -10.09 -10.29 0.75
N LEU A 164 -10.31 -9.29 -0.09
CA LEU A 164 -11.37 -8.30 0.12
C LEU A 164 -12.79 -8.86 -0.07
N ASP A 165 -12.93 -9.99 -0.76
CA ASP A 165 -14.19 -10.71 -0.96
C ASP A 165 -14.50 -11.75 0.13
N ALA A 166 -13.62 -11.89 1.15
CA ALA A 166 -13.83 -12.80 2.28
C ALA A 166 -15.17 -12.55 3.00
N GLU A 167 -15.73 -13.58 3.62
CA GLU A 167 -16.98 -13.49 4.39
C GLU A 167 -16.82 -12.71 5.70
N MET A 168 -15.59 -12.40 6.11
CA MET A 168 -15.29 -11.66 7.32
C MET A 168 -14.14 -10.69 7.07
N TRP A 169 -14.30 -9.45 7.56
CA TRP A 169 -13.22 -8.48 7.71
C TRP A 169 -12.92 -8.25 9.18
N ARG A 170 -11.64 -8.30 9.54
CA ARG A 170 -11.13 -7.86 10.83
C ARG A 170 -10.73 -6.40 10.72
N MET A 171 -11.30 -5.58 11.59
CA MET A 171 -11.08 -4.14 11.67
C MET A 171 -10.58 -3.77 13.05
N TRP A 172 -9.91 -2.63 13.17
CA TRP A 172 -9.31 -2.19 14.42
C TRP A 172 -9.82 -0.81 14.82
N ILE A 173 -10.07 -0.61 16.12
CA ILE A 173 -10.38 0.71 16.68
C ILE A 173 -9.14 1.33 17.33
N SER A 174 -8.19 0.51 17.76
CA SER A 174 -6.91 0.87 18.36
C SER A 174 -5.92 -0.26 18.18
N SER A 175 -4.70 -0.12 18.63
CA SER A 175 -3.69 -1.20 18.61
C SER A 175 -4.06 -2.41 19.50
N PHE A 176 -5.11 -2.31 20.31
CA PHE A 176 -5.46 -3.33 21.32
C PHE A 176 -6.92 -3.79 21.23
N ALA A 177 -7.72 -3.20 20.35
CA ALA A 177 -9.13 -3.53 20.24
C ALA A 177 -9.56 -3.66 18.78
N GLU A 178 -10.18 -4.78 18.48
CA GLU A 178 -10.67 -5.15 17.14
C GLU A 178 -12.19 -5.30 17.14
N TYR A 179 -12.74 -5.30 15.94
CA TYR A 179 -14.10 -5.75 15.67
C TYR A 179 -14.15 -6.49 14.33
N GLN A 180 -15.14 -7.35 14.16
CA GLN A 180 -15.29 -8.16 12.96
C GLN A 180 -16.59 -7.78 12.25
N ILE A 181 -16.50 -7.67 10.92
CA ILE A 181 -17.65 -7.41 10.05
C ILE A 181 -17.90 -8.69 9.26
N LEU A 182 -19.04 -9.33 9.51
CA LEU A 182 -19.42 -10.55 8.83
C LEU A 182 -20.36 -10.22 7.66
N PHE A 183 -20.04 -10.76 6.50
CA PHE A 183 -20.81 -10.58 5.26
C PHE A 183 -21.65 -11.81 4.93
N ASP A 184 -22.79 -11.62 4.32
CA ASP A 184 -23.59 -12.68 3.72
C ASP A 184 -23.08 -13.06 2.33
N LYS A 185 -23.74 -14.05 1.71
CA LYS A 185 -23.39 -14.52 0.34
C LYS A 185 -23.57 -13.44 -0.74
N ALA A 186 -24.40 -12.41 -0.48
CA ALA A 186 -24.57 -11.27 -1.38
C ALA A 186 -23.54 -10.15 -1.12
N GLY A 187 -22.57 -10.37 -0.22
CA GLY A 187 -21.55 -9.40 0.14
C GLY A 187 -22.05 -8.24 0.98
N LYS A 188 -23.16 -8.40 1.68
CA LYS A 188 -23.74 -7.39 2.57
C LYS A 188 -23.47 -7.71 4.03
N VAL A 189 -23.23 -6.68 4.83
CA VAL A 189 -23.04 -6.82 6.29
C VAL A 189 -24.25 -7.48 6.90
N ARG A 190 -24.07 -8.67 7.46
CA ARG A 190 -25.09 -9.42 8.22
C ARG A 190 -24.96 -9.16 9.72
N GLU A 191 -23.72 -9.00 10.20
CA GLU A 191 -23.41 -8.90 11.61
C GLU A 191 -22.10 -8.13 11.85
N ILE A 192 -22.02 -7.38 12.94
CA ILE A 192 -20.78 -6.78 13.45
C ILE A 192 -20.55 -7.38 14.84
N VAL A 193 -19.43 -8.09 15.01
CA VAL A 193 -19.05 -8.79 16.24
C VAL A 193 -18.03 -7.93 16.97
N THR A 194 -18.37 -7.49 18.17
CA THR A 194 -17.53 -6.63 18.98
C THR A 194 -18.04 -6.58 20.43
N ASP A 195 -17.25 -5.99 21.32
CA ASP A 195 -17.68 -5.68 22.68
C ASP A 195 -18.68 -4.49 22.71
N PRO A 196 -19.44 -4.30 23.81
CA PRO A 196 -20.43 -3.24 23.90
C PRO A 196 -19.87 -1.81 23.79
N GLN A 197 -18.63 -1.57 24.23
CA GLN A 197 -18.01 -0.23 24.19
C GLN A 197 -17.62 0.10 22.75
N THR A 198 -16.96 -0.82 22.06
CA THR A 198 -16.63 -0.70 20.65
C THR A 198 -17.88 -0.57 19.78
N LYS A 199 -18.95 -1.32 20.09
CA LYS A 199 -20.22 -1.23 19.36
C LYS A 199 -20.72 0.21 19.27
N ASN A 200 -20.72 0.94 20.39
CA ASN A 200 -21.17 2.33 20.42
C ASN A 200 -20.34 3.30 19.55
N LEU A 201 -19.09 2.93 19.23
CA LEU A 201 -18.20 3.74 18.42
C LEU A 201 -18.33 3.45 16.93
N VAL A 202 -18.51 2.17 16.56
CA VAL A 202 -18.37 1.72 15.18
C VAL A 202 -19.67 1.24 14.53
N VAL A 203 -20.74 1.03 15.30
CA VAL A 203 -22.02 0.53 14.77
C VAL A 203 -23.10 1.61 14.81
N MET A 204 -23.86 1.72 13.73
CA MET A 204 -25.14 2.44 13.68
C MET A 204 -26.26 1.41 13.59
N ASP A 205 -27.14 1.38 14.58
CA ASP A 205 -28.31 0.47 14.67
C ASP A 205 -29.45 0.87 13.71
#